data_fc3a361d8bd81288d03615dafeea85a2
#
_entry.id   fc3a361d8bd81288d03615dafeea85a2
#
_cell.length_a   1.000
_cell.length_b   1.000
_cell.length_c   1.000
_cell.angle_alpha   90.00
_cell.angle_beta   90.00
_cell.angle_gamma   90.00
#
_symmetry.space_group_name_H-M   'P 1'
#
loop_
_entity.id
_entity.type
_entity.pdbx_description
1 polymer ?
#
loop_
_entity_poly.entity_id
_entity_poly.type
_entity_poly.pdbx_seq_one_letter_code
_entity_poly.pdbx_strand_id
1 'polypeptide(L)'
;MRKLFGFVLVLGFGTFLEAQYLIIGKDSISLEKFKTEYKYGLENNGIEKTIASAEDFHLLQQFAADKKVDTTAAFREKMMDKEGELRSKFFFPKQVIDPVLNDYMKDLQTEKKVLLFIVQKTDGDTNNYRQIYDDVKSGKITMEEAVSKYTKSSAVPFYIKPGSVDNSLYSELKNLPNNALTKFQDTPRYVGFAKVYDSRPSLGYMVFGTISYPKDDNSESIRTKIYSDLKAGKTFPEVAKLYGATDHEKNNGGVVMGSPTLPDEIYAQFQGKKAGFYVPEPILFGDKYFVFYIYNVEPYALTEKNRDFYIRELNGSLYGELLQDKMIAFLKSDPSYKEYPELQNVKKSYQNFNSANDNTVLYQYRGHKTTVGDIRKLIGDKKSEIEKLSPAIWTESITGVNSQDLIKFYSEDFTSQPSIKIELNEFKKGLYSEYIFSNYLNGEIDKNPQLLTDYYNQHKSKYMWGNRAEGRVAIISDEKLVAEISKNSKDEKSWEGLKTKYYGKLNDKKQILVNFEKGEMSEDAEVFTKYKVPFKPGIHQTKMGDRFLVIAIDKILPPSQMSQEEAAELLRDAVLDEKMKETIAAQKAKTKIVIEPGFLKGLEQNFKK
;
A
#
# COMPACT_ATOMS: atom_id res chain seq x y z
N MET A 1 38.30 -50.64 -55.01
CA MET A 1 38.31 -50.71 -53.54
C MET A 1 37.06 -50.03 -52.99
N ARG A 2 36.04 -50.84 -52.68
CA ARG A 2 34.75 -50.35 -52.17
C ARG A 2 34.86 -50.20 -50.66
N LYS A 3 34.65 -48.98 -50.14
CA LYS A 3 34.48 -48.74 -48.68
C LYS A 3 32.98 -48.85 -48.36
N LEU A 4 32.65 -49.88 -47.59
CA LEU A 4 31.34 -50.03 -46.95
C LEU A 4 31.22 -48.94 -45.83
N PHE A 5 30.18 -48.11 -45.93
CA PHE A 5 29.70 -47.29 -44.85
C PHE A 5 28.65 -48.09 -44.06
N GLY A 6 29.01 -48.52 -42.88
CA GLY A 6 28.07 -49.12 -41.94
C GLY A 6 27.13 -48.04 -41.33
N PHE A 7 25.85 -48.13 -41.62
CA PHE A 7 24.82 -47.34 -40.95
C PHE A 7 24.50 -47.99 -39.61
N VAL A 8 24.98 -47.38 -38.53
CA VAL A 8 24.55 -47.76 -37.17
C VAL A 8 23.18 -47.13 -36.94
N LEU A 9 22.14 -47.93 -36.98
CA LEU A 9 20.79 -47.56 -36.59
C LEU A 9 20.75 -47.46 -35.05
N VAL A 10 20.92 -46.25 -34.48
CA VAL A 10 20.62 -45.98 -33.09
C VAL A 10 19.11 -45.95 -32.96
N LEU A 11 18.55 -47.07 -32.52
CA LEU A 11 17.20 -47.13 -31.97
C LEU A 11 17.16 -46.31 -30.67
N GLY A 12 16.92 -45.02 -30.80
CA GLY A 12 16.56 -44.17 -29.68
C GLY A 12 15.20 -44.63 -29.17
N PHE A 13 15.18 -45.27 -28.01
CA PHE A 13 13.96 -45.40 -27.20
C PHE A 13 13.55 -43.98 -26.80
N GLY A 14 12.78 -43.31 -27.68
CA GLY A 14 12.01 -42.15 -27.33
C GLY A 14 10.93 -42.60 -26.38
N THR A 15 11.12 -42.39 -25.08
CA THR A 15 9.99 -42.33 -24.17
C THR A 15 9.06 -41.26 -24.72
N PHE A 16 7.96 -41.67 -25.30
CA PHE A 16 6.84 -40.78 -25.60
C PHE A 16 6.42 -40.21 -24.26
N LEU A 17 6.87 -38.98 -23.95
CA LEU A 17 6.31 -38.18 -22.88
C LEU A 17 4.83 -37.99 -23.25
N GLU A 18 3.95 -38.77 -22.59
CA GLU A 18 2.50 -38.58 -22.72
C GLU A 18 2.22 -37.09 -22.41
N ALA A 19 1.49 -36.44 -23.31
CA ALA A 19 1.10 -35.06 -23.10
C ALA A 19 0.31 -34.95 -21.77
N GLN A 20 0.62 -33.94 -20.98
CA GLN A 20 0.15 -33.80 -19.59
C GLN A 20 -0.57 -32.47 -19.39
N TYR A 21 -1.65 -32.26 -20.16
CA TYR A 21 -2.42 -31.02 -20.15
C TYR A 21 -3.91 -31.25 -19.94
N LEU A 22 -4.54 -30.30 -19.23
CA LEU A 22 -5.96 -30.03 -19.29
C LEU A 22 -6.18 -28.84 -20.22
N ILE A 23 -6.91 -29.04 -21.31
CA ILE A 23 -7.17 -28.02 -22.33
C ILE A 23 -8.64 -27.62 -22.25
N ILE A 24 -8.94 -26.36 -22.04
CA ILE A 24 -10.29 -25.80 -21.98
C ILE A 24 -10.34 -24.61 -22.96
N GLY A 25 -10.84 -24.84 -24.15
CA GLY A 25 -10.89 -23.86 -25.23
C GLY A 25 -9.49 -23.36 -25.62
N LYS A 26 -9.16 -22.15 -25.24
CA LYS A 26 -7.86 -21.51 -25.49
C LYS A 26 -6.85 -21.70 -24.38
N ASP A 27 -7.31 -22.14 -23.20
CA ASP A 27 -6.46 -22.32 -22.02
C ASP A 27 -5.85 -23.72 -22.04
N SER A 28 -4.54 -23.80 -21.76
CA SER A 28 -3.80 -25.05 -21.61
C SER A 28 -3.08 -25.04 -20.26
N ILE A 29 -3.45 -25.97 -19.40
CA ILE A 29 -2.98 -26.07 -18.01
C ILE A 29 -2.13 -27.32 -17.90
N SER A 30 -0.82 -27.16 -17.65
CA SER A 30 0.05 -28.30 -17.43
C SER A 30 -0.24 -28.99 -16.09
N LEU A 31 0.08 -30.27 -16.00
CA LEU A 31 -0.08 -31.07 -14.77
C LEU A 31 0.56 -30.40 -13.55
N GLU A 32 1.79 -29.90 -13.68
CA GLU A 32 2.50 -29.28 -12.55
C GLU A 32 1.83 -27.96 -12.11
N LYS A 33 1.36 -27.17 -13.07
CA LYS A 33 0.61 -25.95 -12.78
C LYS A 33 -0.71 -26.30 -12.08
N PHE A 34 -1.43 -27.30 -12.56
CA PHE A 34 -2.69 -27.75 -11.97
C PHE A 34 -2.51 -28.26 -10.54
N LYS A 35 -1.48 -29.08 -10.29
CA LYS A 35 -1.14 -29.55 -8.94
C LYS A 35 -0.87 -28.40 -7.97
N THR A 36 -0.25 -27.34 -8.45
CA THR A 36 0.09 -26.18 -7.62
C THR A 36 -1.14 -25.32 -7.33
N GLU A 37 -1.89 -24.94 -8.37
CA GLU A 37 -3.02 -24.02 -8.26
C GLU A 37 -4.23 -24.66 -7.56
N TYR A 38 -4.46 -25.97 -7.76
CA TYR A 38 -5.63 -26.69 -7.25
C TYR A 38 -5.29 -27.70 -6.14
N LYS A 39 -4.13 -27.55 -5.49
CA LYS A 39 -3.66 -28.45 -4.44
C LYS A 39 -4.71 -28.74 -3.36
N TYR A 40 -5.32 -27.69 -2.82
CA TYR A 40 -6.34 -27.81 -1.78
C TYR A 40 -7.54 -28.66 -2.24
N GLY A 41 -8.03 -28.44 -3.46
CA GLY A 41 -9.12 -29.21 -4.05
C GLY A 41 -8.75 -30.68 -4.22
N LEU A 42 -7.55 -30.96 -4.74
CA LEU A 42 -7.05 -32.32 -4.93
C LEU A 42 -6.93 -33.10 -3.60
N GLU A 43 -6.50 -32.43 -2.54
CA GLU A 43 -6.34 -33.03 -1.21
C GLU A 43 -7.69 -33.27 -0.48
N ASN A 44 -8.69 -32.40 -0.67
CA ASN A 44 -9.92 -32.40 0.12
C ASN A 44 -11.16 -32.85 -0.64
N ASN A 45 -11.25 -32.58 -1.95
CA ASN A 45 -12.46 -32.87 -2.76
C ASN A 45 -12.27 -34.02 -3.73
N GLY A 46 -11.03 -34.48 -3.95
CA GLY A 46 -10.68 -35.51 -4.92
C GLY A 46 -10.50 -34.98 -6.35
N ILE A 47 -9.93 -35.84 -7.22
CA ILE A 47 -9.48 -35.47 -8.56
C ILE A 47 -10.64 -35.00 -9.45
N GLU A 48 -11.70 -35.79 -9.57
CA GLU A 48 -12.83 -35.51 -10.48
C GLU A 48 -13.52 -34.18 -10.17
N LYS A 49 -13.86 -33.95 -8.89
CA LYS A 49 -14.50 -32.70 -8.47
C LYS A 49 -13.59 -31.49 -8.67
N THR A 50 -12.28 -31.66 -8.47
CA THR A 50 -11.32 -30.58 -8.65
C THR A 50 -11.15 -30.22 -10.12
N ILE A 51 -11.12 -31.23 -11.01
CA ILE A 51 -11.10 -30.98 -12.46
C ILE A 51 -12.38 -30.27 -12.89
N ALA A 52 -13.56 -30.75 -12.46
CA ALA A 52 -14.83 -30.10 -12.79
C ALA A 52 -14.86 -28.62 -12.32
N SER A 53 -14.41 -28.35 -11.10
CA SER A 53 -14.33 -26.96 -10.59
C SER A 53 -13.36 -26.08 -11.41
N ALA A 54 -12.25 -26.65 -11.85
CA ALA A 54 -11.31 -25.95 -12.72
C ALA A 54 -11.92 -25.67 -14.10
N GLU A 55 -12.62 -26.66 -14.68
CA GLU A 55 -13.36 -26.48 -15.94
C GLU A 55 -14.37 -25.34 -15.82
N ASP A 56 -15.20 -25.34 -14.79
CA ASP A 56 -16.22 -24.32 -14.56
C ASP A 56 -15.60 -22.94 -14.40
N PHE A 57 -14.52 -22.82 -13.63
CA PHE A 57 -13.79 -21.56 -13.47
C PHE A 57 -13.27 -21.03 -14.80
N HIS A 58 -12.59 -21.84 -15.59
CA HIS A 58 -12.03 -21.42 -16.89
C HIS A 58 -13.13 -21.10 -17.91
N LEU A 59 -14.24 -21.84 -17.91
CA LEU A 59 -15.39 -21.52 -18.76
C LEU A 59 -15.99 -20.16 -18.42
N LEU A 60 -16.13 -19.83 -17.14
CA LEU A 60 -16.60 -18.51 -16.70
C LEU A 60 -15.63 -17.40 -17.11
N GLN A 61 -14.30 -17.62 -16.96
CA GLN A 61 -13.30 -16.66 -17.42
C GLN A 61 -13.42 -16.38 -18.93
N GLN A 62 -13.60 -17.42 -19.73
CA GLN A 62 -13.82 -17.29 -21.18
C GLN A 62 -15.14 -16.59 -21.51
N PHE A 63 -16.18 -16.85 -20.76
CA PHE A 63 -17.45 -16.13 -20.89
C PHE A 63 -17.27 -14.62 -20.67
N ALA A 64 -16.57 -14.21 -19.63
CA ALA A 64 -16.28 -12.79 -19.37
C ALA A 64 -15.45 -12.16 -20.51
N ALA A 65 -14.47 -12.89 -21.02
CA ALA A 65 -13.67 -12.45 -22.17
C ALA A 65 -14.51 -12.32 -23.45
N ASP A 66 -15.42 -13.28 -23.73
CA ASP A 66 -16.35 -13.22 -24.87
C ASP A 66 -17.30 -12.00 -24.77
N LYS A 67 -17.64 -11.58 -23.57
CA LYS A 67 -18.40 -10.34 -23.31
C LYS A 67 -17.55 -9.08 -23.45
N LYS A 68 -16.25 -9.21 -23.78
CA LYS A 68 -15.29 -8.10 -23.97
C LYS A 68 -15.19 -7.18 -22.75
N VAL A 69 -15.28 -7.73 -21.55
CA VAL A 69 -15.23 -7.00 -20.29
C VAL A 69 -13.93 -6.21 -20.15
N ASP A 70 -12.83 -6.79 -20.64
CA ASP A 70 -11.50 -6.17 -20.66
C ASP A 70 -11.36 -4.94 -21.57
N THR A 71 -12.38 -4.66 -22.38
CA THR A 71 -12.44 -3.44 -23.20
C THR A 71 -13.18 -2.28 -22.53
N THR A 72 -13.81 -2.51 -21.38
CA THR A 72 -14.53 -1.46 -20.64
C THR A 72 -13.59 -0.47 -19.97
N ALA A 73 -14.02 0.78 -19.79
CA ALA A 73 -13.23 1.82 -19.13
C ALA A 73 -12.88 1.42 -17.68
N ALA A 74 -13.87 0.96 -16.92
CA ALA A 74 -13.69 0.53 -15.53
C ALA A 74 -12.69 -0.63 -15.37
N PHE A 75 -12.71 -1.60 -16.29
CA PHE A 75 -11.76 -2.70 -16.27
C PHE A 75 -10.34 -2.21 -16.54
N ARG A 76 -10.18 -1.36 -17.57
CA ARG A 76 -8.87 -0.79 -17.91
C ARG A 76 -8.31 0.07 -16.78
N GLU A 77 -9.14 0.89 -16.14
CA GLU A 77 -8.76 1.69 -14.98
C GLU A 77 -8.22 0.82 -13.85
N LYS A 78 -8.95 -0.22 -13.43
CA LYS A 78 -8.49 -1.17 -12.42
C LYS A 78 -7.18 -1.87 -12.81
N MET A 79 -7.02 -2.25 -14.08
CA MET A 79 -5.77 -2.85 -14.57
C MET A 79 -4.60 -1.85 -14.55
N MET A 80 -4.85 -0.57 -14.92
CA MET A 80 -3.85 0.49 -14.83
C MET A 80 -3.43 0.77 -13.39
N ASP A 81 -4.39 0.80 -12.47
CA ASP A 81 -4.12 0.98 -11.04
C ASP A 81 -3.24 -0.17 -10.50
N LYS A 82 -3.58 -1.41 -10.87
CA LYS A 82 -2.76 -2.58 -10.50
C LYS A 82 -1.36 -2.53 -11.11
N GLU A 83 -1.24 -2.14 -12.36
CA GLU A 83 0.07 -1.94 -12.98
C GLU A 83 0.87 -0.85 -12.26
N GLY A 84 0.22 0.27 -11.90
CA GLY A 84 0.82 1.35 -11.10
C GLY A 84 1.32 0.87 -9.73
N GLU A 85 0.52 0.06 -9.03
CA GLU A 85 0.91 -0.59 -7.77
C GLU A 85 2.17 -1.46 -7.96
N LEU A 86 2.17 -2.32 -8.99
CA LEU A 86 3.29 -3.22 -9.26
C LEU A 86 4.56 -2.44 -9.65
N ARG A 87 4.42 -1.37 -10.45
CA ARG A 87 5.55 -0.48 -10.78
C ARG A 87 6.11 0.19 -9.53
N SER A 88 5.25 0.73 -8.68
CA SER A 88 5.70 1.34 -7.42
C SER A 88 6.50 0.36 -6.57
N LYS A 89 6.14 -0.91 -6.58
CA LYS A 89 6.69 -1.94 -5.70
C LYS A 89 7.90 -2.67 -6.26
N PHE A 90 7.92 -2.91 -7.56
CA PHE A 90 8.88 -3.81 -8.21
C PHE A 90 9.70 -3.19 -9.34
N PHE A 91 9.47 -1.91 -9.68
CA PHE A 91 10.20 -1.25 -10.77
C PHE A 91 11.72 -1.25 -10.51
N PHE A 92 12.12 -0.99 -9.28
CA PHE A 92 13.52 -1.11 -8.87
C PHE A 92 13.77 -2.51 -8.27
N PRO A 93 14.66 -3.33 -8.88
CA PRO A 93 15.04 -4.61 -8.33
C PRO A 93 15.65 -4.47 -6.91
N LYS A 94 15.42 -5.45 -6.04
CA LYS A 94 15.90 -5.39 -4.64
C LYS A 94 17.39 -5.09 -4.54
N GLN A 95 18.23 -5.72 -5.38
CA GLN A 95 19.67 -5.47 -5.41
C GLN A 95 20.07 -4.04 -5.77
N VAL A 96 19.17 -3.28 -6.38
CA VAL A 96 19.38 -1.86 -6.73
C VAL A 96 18.90 -0.95 -5.60
N ILE A 97 17.68 -1.17 -5.12
CA ILE A 97 17.03 -0.26 -4.17
C ILE A 97 17.46 -0.49 -2.72
N ASP A 98 17.71 -1.74 -2.30
CA ASP A 98 18.00 -2.04 -0.89
C ASP A 98 19.27 -1.35 -0.37
N PRO A 99 20.39 -1.31 -1.10
CA PRO A 99 21.56 -0.57 -0.65
C PRO A 99 21.30 0.92 -0.47
N VAL A 100 20.55 1.55 -1.40
CA VAL A 100 20.23 2.98 -1.34
C VAL A 100 19.31 3.27 -0.17
N LEU A 101 18.29 2.42 0.02
CA LEU A 101 17.33 2.56 1.10
C LEU A 101 17.99 2.39 2.47
N ASN A 102 18.92 1.44 2.60
CA ASN A 102 19.70 1.26 3.82
C ASN A 102 20.60 2.46 4.13
N ASP A 103 21.26 3.04 3.12
CA ASP A 103 22.05 4.26 3.29
C ASP A 103 21.18 5.45 3.71
N TYR A 104 20.00 5.58 3.10
CA TYR A 104 19.02 6.61 3.48
C TYR A 104 18.56 6.44 4.93
N MET A 105 18.16 5.22 5.31
CA MET A 105 17.73 4.93 6.69
C MET A 105 18.83 5.19 7.72
N LYS A 106 20.08 4.90 7.38
CA LYS A 106 21.24 5.19 8.23
C LYS A 106 21.41 6.70 8.43
N ASP A 107 21.32 7.47 7.35
CA ASP A 107 21.52 8.93 7.41
C ASP A 107 20.34 9.65 8.08
N LEU A 108 19.12 9.08 8.04
CA LEU A 108 17.98 9.57 8.83
C LEU A 108 18.18 9.47 10.35
N GLN A 109 19.07 8.59 10.82
CA GLN A 109 19.32 8.40 12.25
C GLN A 109 20.17 9.53 12.86
N THR A 110 20.74 10.43 12.04
CA THR A 110 21.61 11.49 12.51
C THR A 110 21.18 12.83 11.95
N GLU A 111 21.10 13.83 12.81
CA GLU A 111 20.89 15.24 12.45
C GLU A 111 22.20 16.00 12.58
N LYS A 112 22.51 16.88 11.63
CA LYS A 112 23.68 17.74 11.67
C LYS A 112 23.29 19.20 11.89
N LYS A 113 23.90 19.88 12.85
CA LYS A 113 23.72 21.31 13.11
C LYS A 113 24.62 22.09 12.17
N VAL A 114 24.03 22.91 11.31
CA VAL A 114 24.75 23.64 10.26
C VAL A 114 24.36 25.11 10.22
N LEU A 115 25.23 25.93 9.68
CA LEU A 115 24.92 27.30 9.25
C LEU A 115 25.31 27.45 7.79
N LEU A 116 24.41 28.01 6.99
CA LEU A 116 24.58 28.15 5.54
C LEU A 116 24.93 29.61 5.20
N PHE A 117 25.96 29.79 4.39
CA PHE A 117 26.25 31.05 3.71
C PHE A 117 25.85 30.87 2.24
N ILE A 118 24.76 31.51 1.83
CA ILE A 118 24.27 31.43 0.43
C ILE A 118 23.89 32.85 -0.01
N VAL A 119 24.50 33.32 -1.08
CA VAL A 119 24.21 34.60 -1.70
C VAL A 119 23.87 34.41 -3.16
N GLN A 120 22.71 34.89 -3.57
CA GLN A 120 22.34 34.91 -5.00
C GLN A 120 23.15 36.01 -5.69
N LYS A 121 23.76 35.69 -6.83
CA LYS A 121 24.49 36.66 -7.66
C LYS A 121 23.51 37.64 -8.27
N THR A 122 23.81 38.92 -8.12
CA THR A 122 23.09 40.04 -8.73
C THR A 122 24.04 40.90 -9.55
N ASP A 123 23.54 41.53 -10.58
CA ASP A 123 24.32 42.45 -11.38
C ASP A 123 24.82 43.62 -10.52
N GLY A 124 26.12 43.93 -10.60
CA GLY A 124 26.74 44.97 -9.84
C GLY A 124 27.24 44.58 -8.43
N ASP A 125 27.13 43.30 -8.06
CA ASP A 125 27.72 42.82 -6.80
C ASP A 125 29.25 42.76 -6.90
N THR A 126 29.91 43.53 -6.03
CA THR A 126 31.40 43.70 -6.01
C THR A 126 32.07 42.93 -4.87
N ASN A 127 31.29 42.14 -4.08
CA ASN A 127 31.87 41.41 -2.96
C ASN A 127 32.78 40.27 -3.40
N ASN A 128 33.94 40.14 -2.78
CA ASN A 128 34.84 39.02 -2.97
C ASN A 128 34.45 37.88 -2.02
N TYR A 129 33.45 37.08 -2.41
CA TYR A 129 32.95 35.98 -1.59
C TYR A 129 33.97 34.86 -1.35
N ARG A 130 34.95 34.71 -2.24
CA ARG A 130 36.06 33.78 -2.03
C ARG A 130 36.93 34.21 -0.87
N GLN A 131 37.22 35.51 -0.76
CA GLN A 131 37.95 36.03 0.38
C GLN A 131 37.18 35.86 1.68
N ILE A 132 35.86 36.05 1.68
CA ILE A 132 35.00 35.82 2.87
C ILE A 132 35.10 34.36 3.31
N TYR A 133 35.03 33.40 2.37
CA TYR A 133 35.26 32.00 2.67
C TYR A 133 36.62 31.72 3.31
N ASP A 134 37.68 32.28 2.76
CA ASP A 134 39.04 32.10 3.26
C ASP A 134 39.23 32.77 4.64
N ASP A 135 38.59 33.92 4.90
CA ASP A 135 38.57 34.61 6.20
C ASP A 135 37.81 33.75 7.26
N VAL A 136 36.69 33.12 6.91
CA VAL A 136 35.98 32.17 7.81
C VAL A 136 36.84 30.93 8.05
N LYS A 137 37.46 30.39 7.01
CA LYS A 137 38.30 29.18 7.09
C LYS A 137 39.54 29.37 7.97
N SER A 138 40.12 30.57 7.94
CA SER A 138 41.27 30.93 8.77
C SER A 138 40.88 31.36 10.19
N GLY A 139 39.59 31.53 10.48
CA GLY A 139 39.09 32.02 11.77
C GLY A 139 39.25 33.54 11.98
N LYS A 140 39.52 34.29 10.92
CA LYS A 140 39.61 35.76 10.98
C LYS A 140 38.25 36.40 11.23
N ILE A 141 37.17 35.81 10.71
CA ILE A 141 35.80 36.15 11.05
C ILE A 141 35.04 34.86 11.36
N THR A 142 33.96 34.94 12.14
CA THR A 142 33.11 33.81 12.42
C THR A 142 32.15 33.56 11.27
N MET A 143 31.57 32.36 11.19
CA MET A 143 30.54 32.04 10.20
C MET A 143 29.28 32.88 10.42
N GLU A 144 28.91 33.14 11.67
CA GLU A 144 27.78 33.96 12.08
C GLU A 144 27.95 35.43 11.64
N GLU A 145 29.15 35.98 11.79
CA GLU A 145 29.48 37.33 11.30
C GLU A 145 29.40 37.40 9.78
N ALA A 146 29.92 36.40 9.09
CA ALA A 146 29.84 36.32 7.62
C ALA A 146 28.37 36.27 7.16
N VAL A 147 27.54 35.39 7.75
CA VAL A 147 26.12 35.26 7.39
C VAL A 147 25.37 36.56 7.70
N SER A 148 25.51 37.12 8.90
CA SER A 148 24.83 38.36 9.31
C SER A 148 25.15 39.53 8.41
N LYS A 149 26.43 39.65 7.97
CA LYS A 149 26.91 40.81 7.21
C LYS A 149 26.62 40.72 5.72
N TYR A 150 26.70 39.54 5.13
CA TYR A 150 26.70 39.38 3.68
C TYR A 150 25.52 38.61 3.12
N THR A 151 24.63 38.02 3.98
CA THR A 151 23.43 37.32 3.53
C THR A 151 22.18 37.97 4.13
N LYS A 152 21.01 37.56 3.63
CA LYS A 152 19.69 37.91 4.22
C LYS A 152 19.16 36.81 5.16
N SER A 153 19.96 35.77 5.40
CA SER A 153 19.58 34.63 6.22
C SER A 153 19.84 34.88 7.70
N SER A 154 19.11 34.14 8.54
CA SER A 154 19.43 34.11 9.98
C SER A 154 20.80 33.51 10.22
N ALA A 155 21.57 34.12 11.10
CA ALA A 155 22.89 33.63 11.54
C ALA A 155 22.80 32.59 12.67
N VAL A 156 21.63 31.95 12.85
CA VAL A 156 21.41 30.90 13.86
C VAL A 156 21.59 29.55 13.22
N PRO A 157 22.55 28.72 13.72
CA PRO A 157 22.68 27.33 13.23
C PRO A 157 21.43 26.51 13.48
N PHE A 158 21.08 25.65 12.52
CA PHE A 158 19.91 24.78 12.57
C PHE A 158 20.26 23.35 12.19
N TYR A 159 19.41 22.39 12.59
CA TYR A 159 19.64 20.99 12.27
C TYR A 159 19.06 20.62 10.91
N ILE A 160 19.79 19.77 10.20
CA ILE A 160 19.41 19.20 8.90
C ILE A 160 19.49 17.68 8.92
N LYS A 161 18.76 17.07 7.99
CA LYS A 161 18.78 15.65 7.63
C LYS A 161 18.55 15.50 6.13
N PRO A 162 18.51 14.28 5.55
CA PRO A 162 18.19 14.09 4.14
C PRO A 162 16.94 14.88 3.71
N GLY A 163 17.05 15.64 2.61
CA GLY A 163 15.96 16.47 2.09
C GLY A 163 15.81 17.86 2.73
N SER A 164 16.58 18.21 3.76
CA SER A 164 16.50 19.54 4.40
C SER A 164 17.17 20.65 3.60
N VAL A 165 18.13 20.32 2.75
CA VAL A 165 18.90 21.23 1.90
C VAL A 165 19.11 20.59 0.53
N ASP A 166 19.66 21.35 -0.43
CA ASP A 166 20.04 20.86 -1.75
C ASP A 166 20.86 19.56 -1.69
N ASN A 167 20.62 18.63 -2.60
CA ASN A 167 21.23 17.29 -2.61
C ASN A 167 22.76 17.32 -2.68
N SER A 168 23.32 18.22 -3.49
CA SER A 168 24.77 18.38 -3.63
C SER A 168 25.39 18.85 -2.31
N LEU A 169 24.77 19.84 -1.69
CA LEU A 169 25.20 20.37 -0.38
C LEU A 169 25.04 19.31 0.73
N TYR A 170 23.92 18.59 0.77
CA TYR A 170 23.70 17.52 1.74
C TYR A 170 24.75 16.40 1.58
N SER A 171 25.05 15.99 0.35
CA SER A 171 26.06 14.96 0.06
C SER A 171 27.44 15.30 0.63
N GLU A 172 27.80 16.58 0.61
CA GLU A 172 29.03 17.06 1.22
C GLU A 172 28.94 17.13 2.76
N LEU A 173 27.87 17.75 3.27
CA LEU A 173 27.66 17.98 4.71
C LEU A 173 27.56 16.69 5.53
N LYS A 174 26.90 15.66 5.01
CA LYS A 174 26.66 14.42 5.76
C LYS A 174 27.94 13.71 6.21
N ASN A 175 29.03 13.88 5.46
CA ASN A 175 30.32 13.25 5.72
C ASN A 175 31.32 14.15 6.47
N LEU A 176 31.00 15.43 6.66
CA LEU A 176 31.91 16.36 7.33
C LEU A 176 31.87 16.17 8.85
N PRO A 177 33.05 16.26 9.52
CA PRO A 177 33.13 16.30 10.98
C PRO A 177 32.62 17.64 11.52
N ASN A 178 32.37 17.68 12.83
CA ASN A 178 32.02 18.91 13.53
C ASN A 178 33.13 19.96 13.34
N ASN A 179 32.75 21.23 13.24
CA ASN A 179 33.57 22.41 12.97
C ASN A 179 34.21 22.47 11.57
N ALA A 180 33.89 21.57 10.66
CA ALA A 180 34.38 21.62 9.28
C ALA A 180 33.50 22.52 8.39
N LEU A 181 34.13 23.06 7.34
CA LEU A 181 33.48 23.80 6.27
C LEU A 181 33.35 22.93 5.01
N THR A 182 32.26 23.11 4.27
CA THR A 182 32.13 22.60 2.90
C THR A 182 33.11 23.31 1.97
N LYS A 183 33.27 22.78 0.77
CA LYS A 183 33.97 23.51 -0.30
C LYS A 183 33.21 24.79 -0.65
N PHE A 184 33.94 25.79 -1.11
CA PHE A 184 33.37 27.00 -1.67
C PHE A 184 32.72 26.65 -3.04
N GLN A 185 31.43 26.92 -3.15
CA GLN A 185 30.69 26.76 -4.40
C GLN A 185 30.53 28.10 -5.09
N ASP A 186 30.87 28.16 -6.36
CA ASP A 186 30.68 29.34 -7.20
C ASP A 186 29.98 28.91 -8.49
N THR A 187 28.67 29.17 -8.54
CA THR A 187 27.81 28.84 -9.66
C THR A 187 27.39 30.10 -10.43
N PRO A 188 26.81 30.00 -11.63
CA PRO A 188 26.28 31.17 -12.34
C PRO A 188 25.18 31.92 -11.57
N ARG A 189 24.49 31.27 -10.61
CA ARG A 189 23.33 31.82 -9.92
C ARG A 189 23.63 32.25 -8.48
N TYR A 190 24.52 31.54 -7.79
CA TYR A 190 24.82 31.78 -6.39
C TYR A 190 26.27 31.42 -6.04
N VAL A 191 26.73 31.97 -4.94
CA VAL A 191 27.89 31.50 -4.21
C VAL A 191 27.45 30.95 -2.87
N GLY A 192 28.13 29.90 -2.37
CA GLY A 192 27.75 29.30 -1.11
C GLY A 192 28.81 28.39 -0.50
N PHE A 193 28.69 28.24 0.81
CA PHE A 193 29.40 27.26 1.63
C PHE A 193 28.64 27.08 2.95
N ALA A 194 28.98 26.06 3.72
CA ALA A 194 28.34 25.77 4.98
C ALA A 194 29.36 25.34 6.04
N LYS A 195 29.01 25.52 7.31
CA LYS A 195 29.77 25.03 8.46
C LYS A 195 28.94 24.03 9.23
N VAL A 196 29.54 22.90 9.59
CA VAL A 196 28.97 21.93 10.54
C VAL A 196 29.39 22.33 11.95
N TYR A 197 28.44 22.42 12.87
CA TYR A 197 28.68 22.74 14.28
C TYR A 197 28.66 21.51 15.17
N ASP A 198 27.64 20.66 14.96
CA ASP A 198 27.40 19.53 15.83
C ASP A 198 26.64 18.41 15.07
N SER A 199 26.54 17.25 15.72
CA SER A 199 25.76 16.14 15.24
C SER A 199 25.05 15.47 16.42
N ARG A 200 23.78 15.11 16.25
CA ARG A 200 23.00 14.42 17.29
C ARG A 200 22.20 13.26 16.70
N PRO A 201 21.80 12.24 17.50
CA PRO A 201 20.85 11.23 17.08
C PRO A 201 19.51 11.86 16.70
N SER A 202 18.85 11.36 15.66
CA SER A 202 17.47 11.76 15.38
C SER A 202 16.50 11.12 16.36
N LEU A 203 15.39 11.80 16.68
CA LEU A 203 14.32 11.24 17.51
C LEU A 203 13.51 10.14 16.79
N GLY A 204 13.63 10.02 15.47
CA GLY A 204 12.87 9.10 14.65
C GLY A 204 11.68 9.77 13.94
N TYR A 205 10.78 8.95 13.42
CA TYR A 205 9.51 9.40 12.85
C TYR A 205 8.53 9.69 13.98
N MET A 206 7.97 10.89 14.01
CA MET A 206 7.12 11.35 15.10
C MET A 206 5.75 11.76 14.59
N VAL A 207 4.73 11.48 15.39
CA VAL A 207 3.42 12.12 15.33
C VAL A 207 3.27 12.88 16.63
N PHE A 208 3.22 14.19 16.57
CA PHE A 208 3.08 15.02 17.75
C PHE A 208 1.99 16.07 17.56
N GLY A 209 1.45 16.58 18.67
CA GLY A 209 0.45 17.64 18.67
C GLY A 209 1.01 18.91 19.28
N THR A 210 0.44 20.04 18.86
CA THR A 210 0.77 21.36 19.40
C THR A 210 -0.49 22.09 19.84
N ILE A 211 -0.37 22.83 20.96
CA ILE A 211 -1.33 23.86 21.35
C ILE A 211 -0.52 25.13 21.49
N SER A 212 -0.81 26.12 20.67
CA SER A 212 -0.17 27.44 20.78
C SER A 212 -1.14 28.47 21.38
N TYR A 213 -0.60 29.45 22.09
CA TYR A 213 -1.33 30.61 22.58
C TYR A 213 -0.41 31.82 22.70
N PRO A 214 -0.94 33.06 22.58
CA PRO A 214 -0.11 34.27 22.57
C PRO A 214 0.58 34.52 23.93
N LYS A 215 1.72 35.20 23.88
CA LYS A 215 2.41 35.72 25.06
C LYS A 215 1.80 37.09 25.42
N ASP A 216 0.80 37.08 26.27
CA ASP A 216 0.09 38.28 26.74
C ASP A 216 -0.29 38.14 28.24
N ASP A 217 -1.05 39.10 28.76
CA ASP A 217 -1.50 39.10 30.16
C ASP A 217 -2.38 37.90 30.54
N ASN A 218 -2.97 37.21 29.57
CA ASN A 218 -3.82 36.04 29.78
C ASN A 218 -3.04 34.72 29.73
N SER A 219 -1.77 34.74 29.34
CA SER A 219 -0.93 33.56 29.11
C SER A 219 -0.93 32.59 30.29
N GLU A 220 -0.80 33.08 31.52
CA GLU A 220 -0.75 32.24 32.73
C GLU A 220 -2.11 31.63 33.04
N SER A 221 -3.21 32.33 32.77
CA SER A 221 -4.55 31.79 32.90
C SER A 221 -4.81 30.66 31.90
N ILE A 222 -4.40 30.85 30.63
CA ILE A 222 -4.53 29.83 29.57
C ILE A 222 -3.66 28.62 29.90
N ARG A 223 -2.40 28.81 30.28
CA ARG A 223 -1.49 27.76 30.75
C ARG A 223 -2.13 26.91 31.85
N THR A 224 -2.63 27.55 32.90
CA THR A 224 -3.24 26.88 34.04
C THR A 224 -4.44 26.01 33.61
N LYS A 225 -5.30 26.52 32.73
CA LYS A 225 -6.46 25.78 32.21
C LYS A 225 -6.04 24.57 31.38
N ILE A 226 -5.06 24.73 30.45
CA ILE A 226 -4.54 23.65 29.61
C ILE A 226 -4.04 22.50 30.49
N TYR A 227 -3.14 22.79 31.44
CA TYR A 227 -2.56 21.76 32.29
C TYR A 227 -3.55 21.17 33.31
N SER A 228 -4.51 21.95 33.79
CA SER A 228 -5.61 21.44 34.62
C SER A 228 -6.48 20.44 33.86
N ASP A 229 -6.85 20.74 32.62
CA ASP A 229 -7.67 19.89 31.78
C ASP A 229 -6.93 18.59 31.38
N LEU A 230 -5.64 18.68 31.04
CA LEU A 230 -4.81 17.51 30.77
C LEU A 230 -4.68 16.60 32.01
N LYS A 231 -4.46 17.19 33.20
CA LYS A 231 -4.40 16.45 34.47
C LYS A 231 -5.73 15.84 34.85
N ALA A 232 -6.86 16.46 34.47
CA ALA A 232 -8.21 15.94 34.68
C ALA A 232 -8.56 14.79 33.72
N GLY A 233 -7.65 14.43 32.77
CA GLY A 233 -7.80 13.31 31.85
C GLY A 233 -8.48 13.65 30.53
N LYS A 234 -8.67 14.94 30.21
CA LYS A 234 -9.09 15.31 28.83
C LYS A 234 -8.00 14.93 27.86
N THR A 235 -8.39 14.45 26.69
CA THR A 235 -7.44 14.14 25.62
C THR A 235 -6.80 15.41 25.06
N PHE A 236 -5.59 15.29 24.52
CA PHE A 236 -4.89 16.46 23.96
C PHE A 236 -5.68 17.15 22.83
N PRO A 237 -6.37 16.43 21.90
CA PRO A 237 -7.25 17.07 20.91
C PRO A 237 -8.43 17.85 21.53
N GLU A 238 -9.03 17.35 22.61
CA GLU A 238 -10.10 18.09 23.29
C GLU A 238 -9.58 19.40 23.89
N VAL A 239 -8.39 19.36 24.49
CA VAL A 239 -7.75 20.56 25.04
C VAL A 239 -7.31 21.51 23.93
N ALA A 240 -6.77 20.99 22.83
CA ALA A 240 -6.41 21.79 21.65
C ALA A 240 -7.63 22.50 21.03
N LYS A 241 -8.76 21.84 20.99
CA LYS A 241 -10.03 22.44 20.53
C LYS A 241 -10.47 23.63 21.39
N LEU A 242 -10.21 23.58 22.69
CA LEU A 242 -10.63 24.63 23.63
C LEU A 242 -9.68 25.83 23.63
N TYR A 243 -8.38 25.60 23.53
CA TYR A 243 -7.36 26.61 23.80
C TYR A 243 -6.40 26.89 22.64
N GLY A 244 -6.39 26.08 21.59
CA GLY A 244 -5.51 26.27 20.44
C GLY A 244 -5.76 27.61 19.73
N ALA A 245 -4.69 28.28 19.31
CA ALA A 245 -4.77 29.57 18.64
C ALA A 245 -5.18 29.45 17.16
N THR A 246 -4.91 28.31 16.53
CA THR A 246 -5.12 28.09 15.09
C THR A 246 -6.28 27.12 14.83
N ASP A 247 -6.90 27.24 13.63
CA ASP A 247 -7.92 26.31 13.19
C ASP A 247 -7.39 24.88 13.09
N HIS A 248 -6.12 24.69 12.72
CA HIS A 248 -5.48 23.39 12.68
C HIS A 248 -5.42 22.74 14.08
N GLU A 249 -5.05 23.50 15.10
CA GLU A 249 -5.03 23.02 16.48
C GLU A 249 -6.42 22.68 16.99
N LYS A 250 -7.41 23.52 16.69
CA LYS A 250 -8.80 23.33 17.12
C LYS A 250 -9.49 22.14 16.44
N ASN A 251 -9.23 21.95 15.15
CA ASN A 251 -9.95 20.94 14.35
C ASN A 251 -9.24 19.60 14.32
N ASN A 252 -7.90 19.59 14.38
CA ASN A 252 -7.07 18.41 14.20
C ASN A 252 -6.15 18.12 15.41
N GLY A 253 -6.36 18.79 16.55
CA GLY A 253 -5.49 18.65 17.72
C GLY A 253 -4.05 19.11 17.51
N GLY A 254 -3.81 20.01 16.53
CA GLY A 254 -2.49 20.49 16.16
C GLY A 254 -1.54 19.38 15.67
N VAL A 255 -2.07 18.28 15.14
CA VAL A 255 -1.25 17.10 14.77
C VAL A 255 -0.28 17.44 13.65
N VAL A 256 0.99 17.16 13.89
CA VAL A 256 2.10 17.24 12.93
C VAL A 256 2.69 15.85 12.77
N MET A 257 2.78 15.38 11.53
CA MET A 257 3.39 14.08 11.21
C MET A 257 4.70 14.30 10.45
N GLY A 258 5.66 13.44 10.70
CA GLY A 258 6.92 13.45 9.98
C GLY A 258 8.13 13.38 10.91
N SER A 259 9.21 13.93 10.45
CA SER A 259 10.49 13.91 11.17
C SER A 259 11.06 15.31 11.20
N PRO A 260 10.46 16.23 11.94
CA PRO A 260 10.97 17.59 12.00
C PRO A 260 12.36 17.60 12.67
N THR A 261 13.24 18.45 12.18
CA THR A 261 14.45 18.82 12.92
C THR A 261 14.06 19.88 13.96
N LEU A 262 14.06 19.49 15.22
CA LEU A 262 13.58 20.34 16.30
C LEU A 262 14.69 21.24 16.85
N PRO A 263 14.40 22.47 17.30
CA PRO A 263 15.32 23.26 18.12
C PRO A 263 15.79 22.49 19.36
N ASP A 264 16.98 22.82 19.88
CA ASP A 264 17.60 22.10 20.99
C ASP A 264 16.71 22.01 22.23
N GLU A 265 15.97 23.08 22.55
CA GLU A 265 15.08 23.13 23.71
C GLU A 265 13.94 22.14 23.62
N ILE A 266 13.35 21.97 22.42
CA ILE A 266 12.26 21.02 22.17
C ILE A 266 12.81 19.60 22.09
N TYR A 267 13.93 19.43 21.38
CA TYR A 267 14.60 18.13 21.26
C TYR A 267 14.93 17.54 22.65
N ALA A 268 15.49 18.34 23.57
CA ALA A 268 15.83 17.92 24.92
C ALA A 268 14.59 17.43 25.70
N GLN A 269 13.43 18.07 25.50
CA GLN A 269 12.17 17.63 26.15
C GLN A 269 11.66 16.30 25.62
N PHE A 270 11.91 15.99 24.35
CA PHE A 270 11.39 14.78 23.69
C PHE A 270 12.33 13.59 23.75
N GLN A 271 13.61 13.82 23.99
CA GLN A 271 14.61 12.75 24.02
C GLN A 271 14.24 11.66 25.03
N GLY A 272 14.09 10.41 24.55
CA GLY A 272 13.72 9.25 25.37
C GLY A 272 12.26 9.19 25.82
N LYS A 273 11.41 10.13 25.39
CA LYS A 273 9.97 10.12 25.71
C LYS A 273 9.20 9.22 24.76
N LYS A 274 8.03 8.76 25.22
CA LYS A 274 7.14 7.85 24.47
C LYS A 274 5.79 8.52 24.22
N ALA A 275 4.96 7.87 23.45
CA ALA A 275 3.56 8.25 23.25
C ALA A 275 2.85 8.50 24.58
N GLY A 276 2.02 9.51 24.64
CA GLY A 276 1.34 9.99 25.85
C GLY A 276 2.08 11.06 26.64
N PHE A 277 3.35 11.34 26.30
CA PHE A 277 4.09 12.42 26.95
C PHE A 277 3.64 13.80 26.43
N TYR A 278 3.46 14.75 27.33
CA TYR A 278 3.37 16.17 27.01
C TYR A 278 4.40 16.96 27.81
N VAL A 279 4.86 18.07 27.24
CA VAL A 279 5.86 18.93 27.90
C VAL A 279 5.27 19.47 29.22
N PRO A 280 6.02 19.40 30.36
CA PRO A 280 5.49 19.80 31.66
C PRO A 280 5.29 21.32 31.79
N GLU A 281 5.98 22.09 30.97
CA GLU A 281 5.90 23.55 30.87
C GLU A 281 5.83 23.96 29.40
N PRO A 282 5.06 25.04 29.07
CA PRO A 282 4.99 25.50 27.69
C PRO A 282 6.32 26.12 27.27
N ILE A 283 6.71 25.91 26.03
CA ILE A 283 7.93 26.44 25.44
C ILE A 283 7.61 27.74 24.72
N LEU A 284 8.30 28.81 25.06
CA LEU A 284 8.20 30.10 24.37
C LEU A 284 8.96 30.06 23.05
N PHE A 285 8.25 30.29 21.94
CA PHE A 285 8.85 30.40 20.61
C PHE A 285 8.32 31.67 19.93
N GLY A 286 9.19 32.67 19.73
CA GLY A 286 8.76 33.97 19.25
C GLY A 286 7.82 34.66 20.24
N ASP A 287 6.63 35.02 19.78
CA ASP A 287 5.59 35.70 20.54
C ASP A 287 4.50 34.76 21.09
N LYS A 288 4.72 33.43 21.04
CA LYS A 288 3.75 32.41 21.44
C LYS A 288 4.36 31.36 22.35
N TYR A 289 3.53 30.84 23.25
CA TYR A 289 3.80 29.64 24.00
C TYR A 289 3.27 28.43 23.28
N PHE A 290 4.00 27.30 23.34
CA PHE A 290 3.63 26.03 22.76
C PHE A 290 3.63 24.93 23.81
N VAL A 291 2.55 24.17 23.88
CA VAL A 291 2.48 22.89 24.58
C VAL A 291 2.55 21.78 23.55
N PHE A 292 3.47 20.86 23.72
CA PHE A 292 3.68 19.74 22.81
C PHE A 292 3.23 18.43 23.44
N TYR A 293 2.70 17.53 22.61
CA TYR A 293 2.26 16.20 22.99
C TYR A 293 2.74 15.16 21.99
N ILE A 294 3.27 14.02 22.44
CA ILE A 294 3.70 12.92 21.56
C ILE A 294 2.55 11.91 21.40
N TYR A 295 2.00 11.80 20.20
CA TYR A 295 1.04 10.74 19.84
C TYR A 295 1.74 9.43 19.53
N ASN A 296 2.85 9.49 18.77
CA ASN A 296 3.66 8.34 18.42
C ASN A 296 5.12 8.77 18.17
N VAL A 297 6.05 7.88 18.43
CA VAL A 297 7.45 8.03 18.07
C VAL A 297 8.01 6.65 17.73
N GLU A 298 8.55 6.51 16.54
CA GLU A 298 9.14 5.27 16.03
C GLU A 298 10.57 5.53 15.58
N PRO A 299 11.53 4.71 16.04
CA PRO A 299 12.89 4.77 15.52
C PRO A 299 12.89 4.56 14.00
N TYR A 300 13.82 5.17 13.30
CA TYR A 300 14.03 4.86 11.90
C TYR A 300 14.52 3.42 11.75
N ALA A 301 13.60 2.52 11.45
CA ALA A 301 13.86 1.11 11.17
C ALA A 301 13.06 0.69 9.94
N LEU A 302 13.73 0.07 8.98
CA LEU A 302 13.08 -0.45 7.79
C LEU A 302 12.35 -1.75 8.12
N THR A 303 11.07 -1.82 7.78
CA THR A 303 10.22 -3.01 7.90
C THR A 303 9.47 -3.23 6.59
N GLU A 304 8.94 -4.42 6.36
CA GLU A 304 8.08 -4.67 5.18
C GLU A 304 6.86 -3.72 5.13
N LYS A 305 6.33 -3.31 6.29
CA LYS A 305 5.15 -2.44 6.37
C LYS A 305 5.42 -0.98 5.96
N ASN A 306 6.63 -0.47 6.22
CA ASN A 306 6.97 0.93 5.96
C ASN A 306 7.90 1.11 4.76
N ARG A 307 8.31 0.02 4.11
CA ARG A 307 9.23 0.02 2.98
C ARG A 307 8.74 0.92 1.84
N ASP A 308 7.49 0.75 1.41
CA ASP A 308 6.93 1.52 0.30
C ASP A 308 6.80 3.01 0.62
N PHE A 309 6.60 3.35 1.90
CA PHE A 309 6.63 4.74 2.35
C PHE A 309 8.03 5.34 2.13
N TYR A 310 9.09 4.68 2.63
CA TYR A 310 10.45 5.20 2.47
C TYR A 310 10.95 5.20 1.03
N ILE A 311 10.49 4.27 0.18
CA ILE A 311 10.78 4.31 -1.25
C ILE A 311 10.24 5.61 -1.88
N ARG A 312 9.03 6.02 -1.52
CA ARG A 312 8.47 7.29 -2.01
C ARG A 312 9.23 8.51 -1.50
N GLU A 313 9.72 8.47 -0.26
CA GLU A 313 10.51 9.55 0.33
C GLU A 313 11.87 9.74 -0.34
N LEU A 314 12.38 8.74 -1.08
CA LEU A 314 13.62 8.92 -1.86
C LEU A 314 13.44 9.92 -3.02
N ASN A 315 12.21 10.09 -3.54
CA ASN A 315 11.96 10.97 -4.67
C ASN A 315 12.34 12.43 -4.33
N GLY A 316 13.09 13.05 -5.25
CA GLY A 316 13.56 14.43 -5.06
C GLY A 316 14.70 14.60 -4.07
N SER A 317 15.15 13.53 -3.41
CA SER A 317 16.30 13.53 -2.52
C SER A 317 17.58 13.07 -3.23
N LEU A 318 18.74 13.30 -2.60
CA LEU A 318 20.04 12.73 -3.02
C LEU A 318 19.95 11.22 -3.28
N TYR A 319 19.16 10.50 -2.48
CA TYR A 319 19.01 9.04 -2.59
C TYR A 319 18.16 8.63 -3.80
N GLY A 320 17.24 9.48 -4.24
CA GLY A 320 16.52 9.30 -5.50
C GLY A 320 17.47 9.39 -6.71
N GLU A 321 18.38 10.35 -6.71
CA GLU A 321 19.44 10.48 -7.73
C GLU A 321 20.37 9.25 -7.70
N LEU A 322 20.86 8.85 -6.54
CA LEU A 322 21.69 7.64 -6.37
C LEU A 322 20.97 6.37 -6.80
N LEU A 323 19.66 6.28 -6.57
CA LEU A 323 18.84 5.15 -7.01
C LEU A 323 18.78 5.09 -8.54
N GLN A 324 18.59 6.23 -9.20
CA GLN A 324 18.60 6.30 -10.66
C GLN A 324 19.97 5.90 -11.23
N ASP A 325 21.06 6.39 -10.67
CA ASP A 325 22.41 6.04 -11.11
C ASP A 325 22.70 4.54 -10.95
N LYS A 326 22.31 3.96 -9.81
CA LYS A 326 22.43 2.51 -9.58
C LYS A 326 21.54 1.71 -10.53
N MET A 327 20.35 2.19 -10.84
CA MET A 327 19.45 1.55 -11.80
C MET A 327 20.07 1.57 -13.20
N ILE A 328 20.60 2.70 -13.66
CA ILE A 328 21.28 2.81 -14.94
C ILE A 328 22.48 1.86 -15.00
N ALA A 329 23.30 1.81 -13.96
CA ALA A 329 24.43 0.88 -13.86
C ALA A 329 23.97 -0.58 -13.93
N PHE A 330 22.87 -0.92 -13.23
CA PHE A 330 22.26 -2.25 -13.28
C PHE A 330 21.79 -2.60 -14.70
N LEU A 331 21.09 -1.71 -15.40
CA LEU A 331 20.62 -1.92 -16.77
C LEU A 331 21.79 -2.07 -17.75
N LYS A 332 22.86 -1.31 -17.56
CA LYS A 332 24.09 -1.44 -18.37
C LYS A 332 24.84 -2.75 -18.13
N SER A 333 24.63 -3.40 -16.99
CA SER A 333 25.20 -4.72 -16.71
C SER A 333 24.41 -5.90 -17.30
N ASP A 334 23.20 -5.65 -17.81
CA ASP A 334 22.40 -6.67 -18.50
C ASP A 334 23.11 -7.13 -19.78
N PRO A 335 23.29 -8.44 -20.03
CA PRO A 335 23.97 -8.96 -21.22
C PRO A 335 23.34 -8.51 -22.56
N SER A 336 22.08 -8.08 -22.55
CA SER A 336 21.40 -7.54 -23.74
C SER A 336 21.79 -6.09 -24.06
N TYR A 337 22.39 -5.36 -23.11
CA TYR A 337 22.89 -4.02 -23.36
C TYR A 337 24.19 -4.06 -24.14
N LYS A 338 24.25 -3.29 -25.20
CA LYS A 338 25.46 -3.13 -26.02
C LYS A 338 25.63 -1.67 -26.44
N GLU A 339 26.81 -1.13 -26.22
CA GLU A 339 27.25 0.13 -26.83
C GLU A 339 28.05 -0.19 -28.09
N TYR A 340 27.82 0.55 -29.17
CA TYR A 340 28.59 0.45 -30.41
C TYR A 340 29.69 1.52 -30.41
N PRO A 341 30.83 1.29 -31.10
CA PRO A 341 31.96 2.23 -31.11
C PRO A 341 31.56 3.64 -31.56
N GLU A 342 30.57 3.74 -32.43
CA GLU A 342 30.02 4.99 -32.97
C GLU A 342 29.47 5.90 -31.88
N LEU A 343 28.95 5.35 -30.80
CA LEU A 343 28.49 6.14 -29.64
C LEU A 343 29.64 6.99 -29.09
N GLN A 344 30.83 6.42 -28.95
CA GLN A 344 31.98 7.15 -28.43
C GLN A 344 32.46 8.23 -29.41
N ASN A 345 32.27 8.01 -30.71
CA ASN A 345 32.60 9.01 -31.74
C ASN A 345 31.63 10.19 -31.70
N VAL A 346 30.32 9.94 -31.67
CA VAL A 346 29.30 11.01 -31.63
C VAL A 346 29.29 11.78 -30.32
N LYS A 347 29.70 11.17 -29.21
CA LYS A 347 29.84 11.86 -27.91
C LYS A 347 30.90 12.93 -27.90
N LYS A 348 31.95 12.82 -28.68
CA LYS A 348 33.08 13.77 -28.66
C LYS A 348 32.69 15.19 -29.03
N SER A 349 31.80 15.35 -30.01
CA SER A 349 31.35 16.66 -30.46
C SER A 349 30.03 16.59 -31.23
N TYR A 350 29.30 17.70 -31.25
CA TYR A 350 28.11 17.85 -32.10
C TYR A 350 28.45 17.68 -33.60
N GLN A 351 29.62 18.12 -34.06
CA GLN A 351 30.03 17.96 -35.49
C GLN A 351 30.12 16.48 -35.85
N ASN A 352 30.73 15.63 -35.02
CA ASN A 352 30.79 14.19 -35.25
C ASN A 352 29.39 13.56 -35.32
N PHE A 353 28.50 13.98 -34.45
CA PHE A 353 27.09 13.55 -34.45
C PHE A 353 26.39 14.03 -35.75
N ASN A 354 26.54 15.30 -36.09
CA ASN A 354 25.87 15.88 -37.27
C ASN A 354 26.32 15.27 -38.59
N SER A 355 27.56 14.77 -38.66
CA SER A 355 28.10 14.08 -39.84
C SER A 355 27.78 12.58 -39.92
N ALA A 356 27.28 11.99 -38.84
CA ALA A 356 26.96 10.56 -38.78
C ALA A 356 25.67 10.22 -39.55
N ASN A 357 25.57 8.99 -40.05
CA ASN A 357 24.41 8.50 -40.79
C ASN A 357 23.24 8.20 -39.78
N ASP A 358 22.01 8.54 -40.17
CA ASP A 358 20.82 8.35 -39.34
C ASP A 358 20.58 6.90 -38.93
N ASN A 359 20.92 5.93 -39.78
CA ASN A 359 20.74 4.51 -39.51
C ASN A 359 21.84 3.92 -38.62
N THR A 360 22.83 4.72 -38.21
CA THR A 360 23.92 4.29 -37.34
C THR A 360 23.38 3.98 -35.96
N VAL A 361 23.46 2.71 -35.54
CA VAL A 361 23.04 2.27 -34.18
C VAL A 361 24.11 2.68 -33.20
N LEU A 362 23.71 3.35 -32.12
CA LEU A 362 24.57 3.83 -31.05
C LEU A 362 24.63 2.87 -29.87
N TYR A 363 23.48 2.36 -29.48
CA TYR A 363 23.33 1.36 -28.41
C TYR A 363 22.05 0.56 -28.60
N GLN A 364 21.97 -0.57 -27.90
CA GLN A 364 20.75 -1.39 -27.82
C GLN A 364 20.56 -1.99 -26.44
N TYR A 365 19.30 -2.29 -26.09
CA TYR A 365 18.90 -2.98 -24.89
C TYR A 365 17.64 -3.82 -25.14
N ARG A 366 17.68 -5.13 -24.85
CA ARG A 366 16.55 -6.07 -25.01
C ARG A 366 15.83 -5.99 -26.37
N GLY A 367 16.57 -5.76 -27.44
CA GLY A 367 16.01 -5.63 -28.77
C GLY A 367 15.65 -4.20 -29.21
N HIS A 368 15.45 -3.29 -28.28
CA HIS A 368 15.31 -1.86 -28.55
C HIS A 368 16.66 -1.29 -29.01
N LYS A 369 16.63 -0.46 -30.05
CA LYS A 369 17.84 0.18 -30.62
C LYS A 369 17.62 1.67 -30.65
N THR A 370 18.67 2.43 -30.33
CA THR A 370 18.72 3.88 -30.56
C THR A 370 19.75 4.19 -31.63
N THR A 371 19.32 4.94 -32.63
CA THR A 371 20.12 5.37 -33.76
C THR A 371 20.45 6.87 -33.68
N VAL A 372 21.37 7.33 -34.50
CA VAL A 372 21.64 8.77 -34.69
C VAL A 372 20.38 9.50 -35.13
N GLY A 373 19.57 8.91 -36.01
CA GLY A 373 18.32 9.48 -36.49
C GLY A 373 17.27 9.66 -35.37
N ASP A 374 17.22 8.75 -34.38
CA ASP A 374 16.31 8.88 -33.24
C ASP A 374 16.71 10.06 -32.35
N ILE A 375 18.01 10.26 -32.11
CA ILE A 375 18.51 11.43 -31.38
C ILE A 375 18.25 12.73 -32.17
N ARG A 376 18.41 12.73 -33.52
CA ARG A 376 18.05 13.91 -34.33
C ARG A 376 16.59 14.28 -34.24
N LYS A 377 15.69 13.30 -34.23
CA LYS A 377 14.25 13.56 -34.00
C LYS A 377 13.99 14.17 -32.62
N LEU A 378 14.70 13.71 -31.59
CA LEU A 378 14.60 14.26 -30.24
C LEU A 378 15.08 15.72 -30.16
N ILE A 379 16.16 16.05 -30.89
CA ILE A 379 16.71 17.40 -30.99
C ILE A 379 15.69 18.34 -31.66
N GLY A 380 15.07 17.89 -32.76
CA GLY A 380 14.08 18.67 -33.51
C GLY A 380 14.58 20.07 -33.91
N ASP A 381 13.77 21.10 -33.63
CA ASP A 381 14.04 22.50 -33.96
C ASP A 381 15.09 23.17 -33.06
N LYS A 382 15.59 22.51 -32.02
CA LYS A 382 16.59 23.04 -31.07
C LYS A 382 18.04 22.98 -31.63
N LYS A 383 18.22 22.63 -32.87
CA LYS A 383 19.52 22.44 -33.48
C LYS A 383 20.45 23.63 -33.27
N SER A 384 19.99 24.86 -33.50
CA SER A 384 20.80 26.09 -33.38
C SER A 384 21.27 26.39 -31.93
N GLU A 385 20.57 25.88 -30.93
CA GLU A 385 20.97 26.01 -29.53
C GLU A 385 22.02 24.94 -29.18
N ILE A 386 21.78 23.73 -29.63
CA ILE A 386 22.62 22.56 -29.35
C ILE A 386 24.00 22.67 -30.02
N GLU A 387 24.08 23.25 -31.22
CA GLU A 387 25.36 23.52 -31.93
C GLU A 387 26.33 24.40 -31.10
N LYS A 388 25.80 25.22 -30.19
CA LYS A 388 26.57 26.14 -29.32
C LYS A 388 27.06 25.49 -28.04
N LEU A 389 26.65 24.26 -27.74
CA LEU A 389 27.06 23.57 -26.54
C LEU A 389 28.57 23.26 -26.56
N SER A 390 29.20 23.41 -25.40
CA SER A 390 30.59 22.95 -25.26
C SER A 390 30.66 21.42 -25.40
N PRO A 391 31.81 20.87 -25.84
CA PRO A 391 31.99 19.42 -25.96
C PRO A 391 31.67 18.65 -24.69
N ALA A 392 31.93 19.22 -23.53
CA ALA A 392 31.62 18.61 -22.23
C ALA A 392 30.10 18.50 -22.02
N ILE A 393 29.36 19.59 -22.22
CA ILE A 393 27.89 19.60 -22.11
C ILE A 393 27.25 18.69 -23.15
N TRP A 394 27.77 18.66 -24.37
CA TRP A 394 27.31 17.74 -25.40
C TRP A 394 27.49 16.27 -24.99
N THR A 395 28.68 15.90 -24.51
CA THR A 395 28.96 14.54 -24.00
C THR A 395 28.01 14.13 -22.92
N GLU A 396 27.75 15.03 -21.96
CA GLU A 396 26.80 14.82 -20.87
C GLU A 396 25.38 14.64 -21.39
N SER A 397 24.94 15.47 -22.34
CA SER A 397 23.61 15.39 -22.96
C SER A 397 23.38 14.04 -23.65
N ILE A 398 24.33 13.57 -24.46
CA ILE A 398 24.22 12.25 -25.13
C ILE A 398 24.24 11.11 -24.09
N THR A 399 25.02 11.25 -23.03
CA THR A 399 25.02 10.27 -21.91
C THR A 399 23.67 10.25 -21.20
N GLY A 400 23.07 11.42 -20.99
CA GLY A 400 21.75 11.58 -20.41
C GLY A 400 20.65 10.91 -21.27
N VAL A 401 20.68 11.12 -22.60
CA VAL A 401 19.76 10.46 -23.53
C VAL A 401 19.90 8.93 -23.45
N ASN A 402 21.12 8.39 -23.45
CA ASN A 402 21.34 6.95 -23.29
C ASN A 402 20.74 6.42 -21.99
N SER A 403 20.90 7.14 -20.87
CA SER A 403 20.36 6.76 -19.58
C SER A 403 18.83 6.80 -19.53
N GLN A 404 18.24 7.84 -20.13
CA GLN A 404 16.77 7.98 -20.22
C GLN A 404 16.16 6.88 -21.10
N ASP A 405 16.78 6.57 -22.25
CA ASP A 405 16.31 5.49 -23.12
C ASP A 405 16.35 4.13 -22.42
N LEU A 406 17.40 3.84 -21.65
CA LEU A 406 17.48 2.60 -20.89
C LEU A 406 16.32 2.45 -19.88
N ILE A 407 16.04 3.50 -19.13
CA ILE A 407 14.90 3.52 -18.19
C ILE A 407 13.58 3.38 -18.95
N LYS A 408 13.42 4.06 -20.09
CA LYS A 408 12.24 3.97 -20.94
C LYS A 408 12.03 2.55 -21.45
N PHE A 409 13.03 1.93 -22.06
CA PHE A 409 12.95 0.56 -22.59
C PHE A 409 12.65 -0.46 -21.49
N TYR A 410 13.31 -0.33 -20.35
CA TYR A 410 13.00 -1.15 -19.18
C TYR A 410 11.55 -0.97 -18.72
N SER A 411 11.05 0.27 -18.71
CA SER A 411 9.68 0.60 -18.35
C SER A 411 8.66 0.04 -19.34
N GLU A 412 8.94 0.09 -20.64
CA GLU A 412 8.10 -0.49 -21.70
C GLU A 412 8.00 -2.02 -21.55
N ASP A 413 9.12 -2.67 -21.22
CA ASP A 413 9.19 -4.12 -21.02
C ASP A 413 8.71 -4.59 -19.64
N PHE A 414 8.38 -3.68 -18.72
CA PHE A 414 8.10 -4.01 -17.32
C PHE A 414 6.98 -5.03 -17.18
N THR A 415 5.85 -4.83 -17.87
CA THR A 415 4.68 -5.72 -17.81
C THR A 415 4.90 -7.08 -18.47
N SER A 416 5.93 -7.19 -19.30
CA SER A 416 6.35 -8.43 -19.98
C SER A 416 7.22 -9.32 -19.10
N GLN A 417 7.75 -8.80 -17.99
CA GLN A 417 8.55 -9.59 -17.05
C GLN A 417 7.73 -10.74 -16.46
N PRO A 418 8.28 -11.97 -16.39
CA PRO A 418 7.50 -13.15 -16.03
C PRO A 418 6.71 -13.03 -14.72
N SER A 419 7.32 -12.51 -13.66
CA SER A 419 6.66 -12.31 -12.36
C SER A 419 5.53 -11.28 -12.43
N ILE A 420 5.75 -10.15 -13.09
CA ILE A 420 4.76 -9.08 -13.24
C ILE A 420 3.59 -9.55 -14.11
N LYS A 421 3.89 -10.27 -15.20
CA LYS A 421 2.88 -10.84 -16.08
C LYS A 421 1.98 -11.85 -15.35
N ILE A 422 2.55 -12.66 -14.45
CA ILE A 422 1.77 -13.59 -13.62
C ILE A 422 0.82 -12.79 -12.71
N GLU A 423 1.31 -11.81 -11.97
CA GLU A 423 0.50 -10.99 -11.07
C GLU A 423 -0.64 -10.26 -11.80
N LEU A 424 -0.35 -9.66 -12.97
CA LEU A 424 -1.36 -9.00 -13.80
C LEU A 424 -2.41 -9.98 -14.33
N ASN A 425 -1.99 -11.20 -14.73
CA ASN A 425 -2.92 -12.22 -15.20
C ASN A 425 -3.84 -12.73 -14.07
N GLU A 426 -3.30 -12.95 -12.87
CA GLU A 426 -4.13 -13.36 -11.72
C GLU A 426 -5.10 -12.25 -11.32
N PHE A 427 -4.66 -10.99 -11.31
CA PHE A 427 -5.54 -9.86 -11.08
C PHE A 427 -6.64 -9.74 -12.14
N LYS A 428 -6.29 -9.93 -13.43
CA LYS A 428 -7.25 -9.97 -14.55
C LYS A 428 -8.32 -11.05 -14.34
N LYS A 429 -7.93 -12.25 -13.91
CA LYS A 429 -8.87 -13.33 -13.57
C LYS A 429 -9.83 -12.93 -12.44
N GLY A 430 -9.31 -12.26 -11.40
CA GLY A 430 -10.12 -11.72 -10.32
C GLY A 430 -11.17 -10.71 -10.81
N LEU A 431 -10.80 -9.81 -11.71
CA LEU A 431 -11.73 -8.84 -12.32
C LEU A 431 -12.82 -9.52 -13.17
N TYR A 432 -12.47 -10.56 -13.90
CA TYR A 432 -13.46 -11.34 -14.65
C TYR A 432 -14.46 -12.02 -13.70
N SER A 433 -13.98 -12.61 -12.60
CA SER A 433 -14.84 -13.20 -11.59
C SER A 433 -15.76 -12.15 -10.94
N GLU A 434 -15.22 -11.00 -10.56
CA GLU A 434 -16.00 -9.88 -10.03
C GLU A 434 -17.12 -9.45 -11.00
N TYR A 435 -16.79 -9.31 -12.29
CA TYR A 435 -17.78 -8.96 -13.30
C TYR A 435 -18.91 -10.00 -13.40
N ILE A 436 -18.57 -11.29 -13.43
CA ILE A 436 -19.55 -12.36 -13.55
C ILE A 436 -20.53 -12.31 -12.38
N PHE A 437 -20.01 -12.30 -11.16
CA PHE A 437 -20.86 -12.35 -9.97
C PHE A 437 -21.60 -11.04 -9.71
N SER A 438 -20.90 -9.92 -9.72
CA SER A 438 -21.48 -8.63 -9.30
C SER A 438 -22.27 -7.92 -10.40
N ASN A 439 -21.80 -7.96 -11.64
CA ASN A 439 -22.40 -7.19 -12.72
C ASN A 439 -23.30 -8.01 -13.64
N TYR A 440 -22.88 -9.25 -13.97
CA TYR A 440 -23.67 -10.07 -14.91
C TYR A 440 -24.78 -10.82 -14.19
N LEU A 441 -24.46 -11.75 -13.30
CA LEU A 441 -25.46 -12.61 -12.64
C LEU A 441 -26.42 -11.79 -11.76
N ASN A 442 -25.90 -10.97 -10.87
CA ASN A 442 -26.73 -10.07 -10.06
C ASN A 442 -27.48 -9.04 -10.91
N GLY A 443 -26.82 -8.48 -11.92
CA GLY A 443 -27.44 -7.51 -12.82
C GLY A 443 -28.59 -8.09 -13.65
N GLU A 444 -28.56 -9.37 -14.01
CA GLU A 444 -29.69 -10.06 -14.66
C GLU A 444 -30.89 -10.18 -13.72
N ILE A 445 -30.65 -10.51 -12.44
CA ILE A 445 -31.72 -10.58 -11.43
C ILE A 445 -32.29 -9.20 -11.15
N ASP A 446 -31.44 -8.17 -11.00
CA ASP A 446 -31.88 -6.79 -10.70
C ASP A 446 -32.70 -6.18 -11.85
N LYS A 447 -32.36 -6.52 -13.10
CA LYS A 447 -33.14 -6.12 -14.29
C LYS A 447 -34.44 -6.88 -14.44
N ASN A 448 -34.53 -8.09 -13.91
CA ASN A 448 -35.70 -8.93 -14.00
C ASN A 448 -36.05 -9.59 -12.65
N PRO A 449 -36.59 -8.82 -11.68
CA PRO A 449 -36.97 -9.35 -10.36
C PRO A 449 -38.00 -10.48 -10.41
N GLN A 450 -38.72 -10.63 -11.55
CA GLN A 450 -39.67 -11.69 -11.76
C GLN A 450 -39.02 -13.07 -11.65
N LEU A 451 -37.73 -13.19 -11.96
CA LEU A 451 -36.99 -14.45 -11.80
C LEU A 451 -37.06 -15.02 -10.38
N LEU A 452 -36.98 -14.14 -9.37
CA LEU A 452 -37.09 -14.55 -7.97
C LEU A 452 -38.50 -15.05 -7.64
N THR A 453 -39.52 -14.37 -8.16
CA THR A 453 -40.93 -14.77 -7.96
C THR A 453 -41.24 -16.09 -8.64
N ASP A 454 -40.79 -16.28 -9.87
CA ASP A 454 -40.99 -17.51 -10.62
C ASP A 454 -40.30 -18.69 -9.95
N TYR A 455 -39.05 -18.50 -9.53
CA TYR A 455 -38.28 -19.52 -8.80
C TYR A 455 -38.93 -19.90 -7.48
N TYR A 456 -39.36 -18.89 -6.69
CA TYR A 456 -40.08 -19.13 -5.45
C TYR A 456 -41.35 -19.96 -5.67
N ASN A 457 -42.19 -19.60 -6.69
CA ASN A 457 -43.43 -20.29 -7.00
C ASN A 457 -43.18 -21.75 -7.41
N GLN A 458 -42.10 -22.02 -8.14
CA GLN A 458 -41.75 -23.38 -8.57
C GLN A 458 -41.17 -24.24 -7.42
N HIS A 459 -40.58 -23.61 -6.42
CA HIS A 459 -39.83 -24.30 -5.37
C HIS A 459 -40.34 -23.98 -3.95
N LYS A 460 -41.62 -23.59 -3.79
CA LYS A 460 -42.23 -23.23 -2.50
C LYS A 460 -41.90 -24.18 -1.36
N SER A 461 -41.98 -25.48 -1.64
CA SER A 461 -41.74 -26.53 -0.63
C SER A 461 -40.33 -26.54 -0.02
N LYS A 462 -39.37 -25.87 -0.66
CA LYS A 462 -38.00 -25.73 -0.14
C LYS A 462 -37.86 -24.58 0.87
N TYR A 463 -38.79 -23.62 0.86
CA TYR A 463 -38.73 -22.41 1.68
C TYR A 463 -39.71 -22.50 2.84
N MET A 464 -39.34 -23.33 3.80
CA MET A 464 -40.15 -23.59 4.99
C MET A 464 -39.41 -23.18 6.26
N TRP A 465 -40.09 -22.47 7.11
CA TRP A 465 -39.65 -22.36 8.49
C TRP A 465 -39.83 -23.70 9.20
N GLY A 466 -38.82 -24.16 9.93
CA GLY A 466 -38.97 -25.23 10.89
C GLY A 466 -39.78 -24.82 12.13
N ASN A 467 -39.77 -25.64 13.16
CA ASN A 467 -40.30 -25.21 14.46
C ASN A 467 -39.50 -24.00 14.99
N ARG A 468 -40.21 -23.00 15.52
CA ARG A 468 -39.60 -21.78 16.10
C ARG A 468 -40.21 -21.48 17.45
N ALA A 469 -39.39 -20.96 18.36
CA ALA A 469 -39.83 -20.41 19.60
C ALA A 469 -39.94 -18.89 19.48
N GLU A 470 -41.15 -18.33 19.65
CA GLU A 470 -41.30 -16.88 19.78
C GLU A 470 -41.07 -16.50 21.23
N GLY A 471 -40.20 -15.51 21.46
CA GLY A 471 -39.84 -15.16 22.83
C GLY A 471 -38.84 -13.99 22.92
N ARG A 472 -38.21 -13.96 24.08
CA ARG A 472 -37.31 -12.87 24.50
C ARG A 472 -36.05 -13.48 25.09
N VAL A 473 -34.91 -12.86 24.81
CA VAL A 473 -33.60 -13.31 25.29
C VAL A 473 -32.88 -12.16 25.99
N ALA A 474 -32.41 -12.38 27.20
CA ALA A 474 -31.47 -11.50 27.88
C ALA A 474 -30.11 -12.18 27.94
N ILE A 475 -29.09 -11.50 27.40
CA ILE A 475 -27.69 -11.91 27.48
C ILE A 475 -27.01 -11.09 28.57
N ILE A 476 -26.59 -11.75 29.64
CA ILE A 476 -26.21 -11.13 30.92
C ILE A 476 -24.71 -11.36 31.17
N SER A 477 -23.98 -10.31 31.51
CA SER A 477 -22.54 -10.38 31.83
C SER A 477 -22.23 -10.45 33.34
N ASP A 478 -23.24 -10.34 34.21
CA ASP A 478 -23.12 -10.48 35.70
C ASP A 478 -24.14 -11.50 36.20
N GLU A 479 -23.66 -12.61 36.76
CA GLU A 479 -24.48 -13.72 37.28
C GLU A 479 -25.51 -13.27 38.33
N LYS A 480 -25.22 -12.24 39.12
CA LYS A 480 -26.11 -11.73 40.17
C LYS A 480 -27.43 -11.21 39.61
N LEU A 481 -27.51 -10.85 38.36
CA LEU A 481 -28.69 -10.31 37.70
C LEU A 481 -29.63 -11.39 37.15
N VAL A 482 -29.16 -12.62 37.01
CA VAL A 482 -29.90 -13.72 36.37
C VAL A 482 -31.24 -13.96 37.05
N ALA A 483 -31.25 -14.01 38.41
CA ALA A 483 -32.45 -14.25 39.19
C ALA A 483 -33.48 -13.11 39.03
N GLU A 484 -33.06 -11.87 39.06
CA GLU A 484 -33.93 -10.70 38.87
C GLU A 484 -34.54 -10.69 37.48
N ILE A 485 -33.69 -10.85 36.45
CA ILE A 485 -34.12 -10.82 35.06
C ILE A 485 -35.06 -11.97 34.77
N SER A 486 -34.77 -13.18 35.23
CA SER A 486 -35.62 -14.33 35.07
C SER A 486 -37.00 -14.12 35.70
N LYS A 487 -37.04 -13.57 36.94
CA LYS A 487 -38.31 -13.31 37.64
C LYS A 487 -39.20 -12.31 36.91
N ASN A 488 -38.59 -11.30 36.26
CA ASN A 488 -39.29 -10.20 35.59
C ASN A 488 -39.38 -10.39 34.06
N SER A 489 -39.07 -11.59 33.55
CA SER A 489 -39.21 -11.93 32.11
C SER A 489 -40.56 -12.56 31.76
N LYS A 490 -41.52 -12.60 32.69
CA LYS A 490 -42.81 -13.29 32.53
C LYS A 490 -43.76 -12.61 31.55
N ASP A 491 -43.70 -11.31 31.45
CA ASP A 491 -44.58 -10.52 30.61
C ASP A 491 -43.87 -9.35 29.94
N GLU A 492 -44.48 -8.82 28.90
CA GLU A 492 -43.93 -7.74 28.07
C GLU A 492 -43.64 -6.46 28.84
N LYS A 493 -44.56 -6.09 29.76
CA LYS A 493 -44.41 -4.84 30.54
C LYS A 493 -43.24 -4.90 31.50
N SER A 494 -43.07 -6.04 32.18
CA SER A 494 -41.93 -6.27 33.06
C SER A 494 -40.62 -6.33 32.26
N TRP A 495 -40.62 -6.92 31.08
CA TRP A 495 -39.48 -6.98 30.16
C TRP A 495 -39.02 -5.59 29.71
N GLU A 496 -39.93 -4.73 29.26
CA GLU A 496 -39.60 -3.35 28.87
C GLU A 496 -39.09 -2.52 30.06
N GLY A 497 -39.61 -2.79 31.28
CA GLY A 497 -39.08 -2.22 32.51
C GLY A 497 -37.60 -2.62 32.77
N LEU A 498 -37.25 -3.88 32.55
CA LEU A 498 -35.87 -4.35 32.65
C LEU A 498 -34.98 -3.71 31.59
N LYS A 499 -35.44 -3.64 30.35
CA LYS A 499 -34.73 -3.03 29.24
C LYS A 499 -34.42 -1.56 29.56
N THR A 500 -35.39 -0.81 30.04
CA THR A 500 -35.20 0.58 30.47
C THR A 500 -34.19 0.66 31.63
N LYS A 501 -34.33 -0.22 32.65
CA LYS A 501 -33.47 -0.24 33.84
C LYS A 501 -32.00 -0.46 33.52
N TYR A 502 -31.69 -1.32 32.53
CA TYR A 502 -30.34 -1.74 32.20
C TYR A 502 -29.80 -1.12 30.92
N TYR A 503 -30.55 -0.25 30.24
CA TYR A 503 -30.12 0.41 29.02
C TYR A 503 -28.77 1.14 29.21
N GLY A 504 -27.79 0.81 28.35
CA GLY A 504 -26.48 1.43 28.36
C GLY A 504 -25.59 1.17 29.58
N LYS A 505 -26.04 0.34 30.56
CA LYS A 505 -25.23 0.02 31.73
C LYS A 505 -24.11 -0.96 31.39
N LEU A 506 -22.94 -0.72 31.99
CA LEU A 506 -21.75 -1.53 31.82
C LEU A 506 -21.40 -2.22 33.14
N ASN A 507 -20.76 -3.39 33.04
CA ASN A 507 -20.13 -4.05 34.18
C ASN A 507 -18.74 -3.45 34.49
N ASP A 508 -18.05 -3.94 35.53
CA ASP A 508 -16.73 -3.47 35.95
C ASP A 508 -15.65 -3.67 34.86
N LYS A 509 -15.89 -4.58 33.90
CA LYS A 509 -15.04 -4.84 32.74
C LYS A 509 -15.39 -3.97 31.51
N LYS A 510 -16.25 -2.96 31.66
CA LYS A 510 -16.77 -2.09 30.60
C LYS A 510 -17.52 -2.84 29.47
N GLN A 511 -18.10 -3.99 29.76
CA GLN A 511 -18.98 -4.73 28.87
C GLN A 511 -20.43 -4.37 29.14
N ILE A 512 -21.29 -4.44 28.11
CA ILE A 512 -22.74 -4.24 28.26
C ILE A 512 -23.25 -5.22 29.33
N LEU A 513 -23.93 -4.68 30.36
CA LEU A 513 -24.35 -5.45 31.50
C LEU A 513 -25.43 -6.47 31.14
N VAL A 514 -26.42 -6.05 30.34
CA VAL A 514 -27.48 -6.92 29.83
C VAL A 514 -27.87 -6.45 28.40
N ASN A 515 -27.86 -7.37 27.46
CA ASN A 515 -28.43 -7.16 26.11
C ASN A 515 -29.80 -7.83 26.04
N PHE A 516 -30.80 -7.14 25.51
CA PHE A 516 -32.18 -7.60 25.42
C PHE A 516 -32.57 -7.76 23.95
N GLU A 517 -33.04 -8.95 23.58
CA GLU A 517 -33.49 -9.29 22.24
C GLU A 517 -34.90 -9.88 22.31
N LYS A 518 -35.72 -9.65 21.28
CA LYS A 518 -37.05 -10.22 21.12
C LYS A 518 -37.17 -10.69 19.67
N GLY A 519 -37.69 -11.90 19.49
CA GLY A 519 -37.88 -12.47 18.18
C GLY A 519 -38.16 -13.95 18.19
N GLU A 520 -38.01 -14.55 17.04
CA GLU A 520 -38.16 -15.98 16.81
C GLU A 520 -36.80 -16.67 16.84
N MET A 521 -36.75 -17.83 17.46
CA MET A 521 -35.55 -18.67 17.57
C MET A 521 -35.86 -20.02 16.95
N SER A 522 -35.08 -20.45 15.98
CA SER A 522 -35.24 -21.77 15.38
C SER A 522 -34.92 -22.89 16.35
N GLU A 523 -35.61 -24.04 16.27
CA GLU A 523 -35.39 -25.23 17.07
C GLU A 523 -33.96 -25.76 16.99
N ASP A 524 -33.27 -25.55 15.85
CA ASP A 524 -31.89 -25.95 15.62
C ASP A 524 -30.85 -24.94 16.10
N ALA A 525 -31.28 -23.79 16.66
CA ALA A 525 -30.36 -22.79 17.22
C ALA A 525 -29.45 -23.39 18.31
N GLU A 526 -28.19 -22.91 18.40
CA GLU A 526 -27.20 -23.43 19.36
C GLU A 526 -27.73 -23.46 20.80
N VAL A 527 -28.58 -22.50 21.15
CA VAL A 527 -29.15 -22.41 22.49
C VAL A 527 -29.95 -23.65 22.86
N PHE A 528 -30.64 -24.26 21.93
CA PHE A 528 -31.43 -25.50 22.14
C PHE A 528 -30.58 -26.75 21.89
N THR A 529 -29.76 -26.75 20.86
CA THR A 529 -28.99 -27.94 20.43
C THR A 529 -27.72 -28.17 21.24
N LYS A 530 -26.93 -27.12 21.47
CA LYS A 530 -25.63 -27.17 22.16
C LYS A 530 -25.78 -26.93 23.67
N TYR A 531 -26.53 -25.87 24.04
CA TYR A 531 -26.70 -25.48 25.44
C TYR A 531 -27.90 -26.14 26.11
N LYS A 532 -28.63 -27.02 25.41
CA LYS A 532 -29.67 -27.91 25.91
C LYS A 532 -30.81 -27.16 26.67
N VAL A 533 -31.10 -25.93 26.27
CA VAL A 533 -32.28 -25.22 26.76
C VAL A 533 -33.52 -25.97 26.23
N PRO A 534 -34.53 -26.25 27.11
CA PRO A 534 -35.76 -26.92 26.67
C PRO A 534 -36.53 -26.10 25.61
N PHE A 535 -36.83 -26.69 24.46
CA PHE A 535 -37.65 -26.08 23.43
C PHE A 535 -39.13 -26.15 23.74
N LYS A 536 -39.56 -25.40 24.73
CA LYS A 536 -40.97 -25.35 25.20
C LYS A 536 -41.29 -24.02 25.90
N PRO A 537 -42.55 -23.57 25.93
CA PRO A 537 -42.94 -22.36 26.65
C PRO A 537 -42.47 -22.34 28.10
N GLY A 538 -42.05 -21.16 28.55
CA GLY A 538 -41.53 -20.93 29.91
C GLY A 538 -40.27 -20.09 29.93
N ILE A 539 -39.75 -19.89 31.15
CA ILE A 539 -38.53 -19.15 31.38
C ILE A 539 -37.41 -20.14 31.64
N HIS A 540 -36.37 -20.07 30.82
CA HIS A 540 -35.21 -20.95 30.88
C HIS A 540 -33.95 -20.15 31.13
N GLN A 541 -32.97 -20.78 31.75
CA GLN A 541 -31.66 -20.17 32.01
C GLN A 541 -30.57 -21.12 31.56
N THR A 542 -29.50 -20.56 31.00
CA THR A 542 -28.30 -21.35 30.69
C THR A 542 -27.06 -20.47 30.77
N LYS A 543 -25.89 -21.10 30.81
CA LYS A 543 -24.59 -20.41 30.76
C LYS A 543 -23.98 -20.68 29.39
N MET A 544 -23.56 -19.61 28.73
CA MET A 544 -22.91 -19.61 27.41
C MET A 544 -21.54 -18.94 27.53
N GLY A 545 -20.51 -19.74 27.70
CA GLY A 545 -19.15 -19.22 27.93
C GLY A 545 -19.06 -18.44 29.26
N ASP A 546 -18.69 -17.16 29.17
CA ASP A 546 -18.61 -16.22 30.30
C ASP A 546 -19.90 -15.42 30.52
N ARG A 547 -20.97 -15.69 29.76
CA ARG A 547 -22.27 -15.01 29.82
C ARG A 547 -23.38 -15.94 30.29
N PHE A 548 -24.44 -15.35 30.78
CA PHE A 548 -25.67 -16.05 31.18
C PHE A 548 -26.80 -15.62 30.26
N LEU A 549 -27.65 -16.56 29.87
CA LEU A 549 -28.85 -16.31 29.10
C LEU A 549 -30.10 -16.59 29.93
N VAL A 550 -31.04 -15.67 29.89
CA VAL A 550 -32.40 -15.88 30.32
C VAL A 550 -33.29 -15.81 29.08
N ILE A 551 -34.01 -16.89 28.82
CA ILE A 551 -34.83 -17.06 27.62
C ILE A 551 -36.27 -17.27 28.08
N ALA A 552 -37.14 -16.36 27.72
CA ALA A 552 -38.57 -16.47 27.95
C ALA A 552 -39.23 -16.86 26.64
N ILE A 553 -39.67 -18.10 26.53
CA ILE A 553 -40.40 -18.62 25.38
C ILE A 553 -41.89 -18.43 25.65
N ASP A 554 -42.54 -17.62 24.83
CA ASP A 554 -43.96 -17.32 24.93
C ASP A 554 -44.81 -18.42 24.28
N LYS A 555 -44.43 -18.85 23.06
CA LYS A 555 -45.10 -19.93 22.32
C LYS A 555 -44.16 -20.63 21.34
N ILE A 556 -44.53 -21.82 20.95
CA ILE A 556 -43.92 -22.58 19.87
C ILE A 556 -44.76 -22.39 18.61
N LEU A 557 -44.08 -21.97 17.55
CA LEU A 557 -44.64 -21.84 16.21
C LEU A 557 -44.33 -23.10 15.41
N PRO A 558 -45.35 -23.75 14.83
CA PRO A 558 -45.13 -24.93 13.97
C PRO A 558 -44.45 -24.53 12.67
N PRO A 559 -43.94 -25.52 11.90
CA PRO A 559 -43.43 -25.26 10.56
C PRO A 559 -44.45 -24.51 9.70
N SER A 560 -43.98 -23.52 8.97
CA SER A 560 -44.81 -22.69 8.10
C SER A 560 -44.07 -22.30 6.83
N GLN A 561 -44.85 -22.00 5.79
CA GLN A 561 -44.26 -21.48 4.55
C GLN A 561 -43.64 -20.11 4.81
N MET A 562 -42.38 -19.90 4.38
CA MET A 562 -41.77 -18.58 4.30
C MET A 562 -42.51 -17.77 3.22
N SER A 563 -42.73 -16.49 3.48
CA SER A 563 -43.07 -15.55 2.41
C SER A 563 -41.90 -15.36 1.45
N GLN A 564 -42.14 -14.81 0.27
CA GLN A 564 -41.06 -14.49 -0.67
C GLN A 564 -40.07 -13.46 -0.07
N GLU A 565 -40.54 -12.54 0.76
CA GLU A 565 -39.72 -11.54 1.43
C GLU A 565 -38.81 -12.19 2.50
N GLU A 566 -39.38 -13.10 3.29
CA GLU A 566 -38.60 -13.85 4.30
C GLU A 566 -37.55 -14.76 3.66
N ALA A 567 -37.81 -15.29 2.48
CA ALA A 567 -36.90 -16.15 1.74
C ALA A 567 -35.95 -15.38 0.79
N ALA A 568 -35.99 -14.05 0.77
CA ALA A 568 -35.36 -13.23 -0.29
C ALA A 568 -33.86 -13.52 -0.51
N GLU A 569 -33.07 -13.64 0.57
CA GLU A 569 -31.64 -13.97 0.45
C GLU A 569 -31.42 -15.39 -0.10
N LEU A 570 -32.13 -16.37 0.45
CA LEU A 570 -32.04 -17.76 0.00
C LEU A 570 -32.49 -17.93 -1.47
N LEU A 571 -33.51 -17.17 -1.86
CA LEU A 571 -33.99 -17.14 -3.24
C LEU A 571 -32.96 -16.55 -4.18
N ARG A 572 -32.35 -15.43 -3.78
CA ARG A 572 -31.32 -14.77 -4.59
C ARG A 572 -30.15 -15.70 -4.84
N ASP A 573 -29.64 -16.34 -3.79
CA ASP A 573 -28.54 -17.30 -3.88
C ASP A 573 -28.89 -18.51 -4.79
N ALA A 574 -30.08 -19.03 -4.65
CA ALA A 574 -30.54 -20.17 -5.46
C ALA A 574 -30.68 -19.80 -6.95
N VAL A 575 -31.24 -18.64 -7.26
CA VAL A 575 -31.34 -18.12 -8.64
C VAL A 575 -29.98 -17.80 -9.23
N LEU A 576 -29.05 -17.23 -8.43
CA LEU A 576 -27.66 -17.00 -8.85
C LEU A 576 -26.96 -18.32 -9.20
N ASP A 577 -27.10 -19.35 -8.36
CA ASP A 577 -26.53 -20.67 -8.61
C ASP A 577 -27.09 -21.30 -9.90
N GLU A 578 -28.41 -21.20 -10.13
CA GLU A 578 -29.04 -21.70 -11.37
C GLU A 578 -28.52 -20.93 -12.59
N LYS A 579 -28.48 -19.62 -12.56
CA LYS A 579 -27.96 -18.79 -13.65
C LYS A 579 -26.47 -19.03 -13.92
N MET A 580 -25.70 -19.28 -12.89
CA MET A 580 -24.30 -19.67 -13.03
C MET A 580 -24.17 -20.99 -13.76
N LYS A 581 -24.96 -22.00 -13.36
CA LYS A 581 -25.00 -23.34 -14.03
C LYS A 581 -25.43 -23.23 -15.49
N GLU A 582 -26.46 -22.43 -15.79
CA GLU A 582 -26.91 -22.17 -17.17
C GLU A 582 -25.78 -21.53 -17.99
N THR A 583 -25.07 -20.53 -17.43
CA THR A 583 -23.97 -19.83 -18.08
C THR A 583 -22.82 -20.80 -18.38
N ILE A 584 -22.43 -21.61 -17.40
CA ILE A 584 -21.39 -22.64 -17.56
C ILE A 584 -21.80 -23.65 -18.63
N ALA A 585 -23.02 -24.16 -18.59
CA ALA A 585 -23.53 -25.15 -19.57
C ALA A 585 -23.51 -24.58 -21.00
N ALA A 586 -23.97 -23.32 -21.16
CA ALA A 586 -23.96 -22.65 -22.46
C ALA A 586 -22.53 -22.39 -22.97
N GLN A 587 -21.59 -22.05 -22.06
CA GLN A 587 -20.19 -21.89 -22.44
C GLN A 587 -19.53 -23.23 -22.78
N LYS A 588 -19.82 -24.29 -22.00
CA LYS A 588 -19.31 -25.65 -22.22
C LYS A 588 -19.74 -26.21 -23.56
N ALA A 589 -20.98 -25.94 -23.98
CA ALA A 589 -21.51 -26.41 -25.26
C ALA A 589 -20.73 -25.90 -26.49
N LYS A 590 -20.07 -24.78 -26.40
CA LYS A 590 -19.28 -24.18 -27.49
C LYS A 590 -17.76 -24.25 -27.28
N THR A 591 -17.30 -24.81 -26.15
CA THR A 591 -15.89 -24.89 -25.78
C THR A 591 -15.38 -26.32 -25.86
N LYS A 592 -14.31 -26.56 -26.62
CA LYS A 592 -13.66 -27.86 -26.67
C LYS A 592 -12.87 -28.08 -25.38
N ILE A 593 -13.15 -29.16 -24.65
CA ILE A 593 -12.41 -29.58 -23.45
C ILE A 593 -11.70 -30.89 -23.77
N VAL A 594 -10.41 -30.98 -23.44
CA VAL A 594 -9.61 -32.20 -23.61
C VAL A 594 -8.79 -32.43 -22.35
N ILE A 595 -8.95 -33.61 -21.76
CA ILE A 595 -8.10 -34.07 -20.66
C ILE A 595 -7.16 -35.12 -21.25
N GLU A 596 -5.90 -34.80 -21.32
CA GLU A 596 -4.92 -35.72 -21.91
C GLU A 596 -4.67 -36.91 -20.97
N PRO A 597 -4.47 -38.16 -21.49
CA PRO A 597 -4.29 -39.33 -20.65
C PRO A 597 -3.14 -39.23 -19.64
N GLY A 598 -2.04 -38.64 -20.03
CA GLY A 598 -0.90 -38.40 -19.14
C GLY A 598 -1.19 -37.44 -17.99
N PHE A 599 -2.15 -36.51 -18.16
CA PHE A 599 -2.58 -35.59 -17.13
C PHE A 599 -3.34 -36.33 -16.01
N LEU A 600 -4.35 -37.14 -16.35
CA LEU A 600 -5.09 -37.93 -15.37
C LEU A 600 -4.20 -38.91 -14.62
N LYS A 601 -3.37 -39.66 -15.35
CA LYS A 601 -2.43 -40.64 -14.77
C LYS A 601 -1.45 -39.94 -13.79
N GLY A 602 -0.97 -38.73 -14.13
CA GLY A 602 -0.09 -37.96 -13.24
C GLY A 602 -0.80 -37.47 -12.00
N LEU A 603 -2.08 -37.10 -12.04
CA LEU A 603 -2.86 -36.77 -10.85
C LEU A 603 -3.14 -38.01 -9.98
N GLU A 604 -3.54 -39.12 -10.59
CA GLU A 604 -3.80 -40.37 -9.88
C GLU A 604 -2.58 -40.92 -9.14
N GLN A 605 -1.38 -40.78 -9.70
CA GLN A 605 -0.16 -41.22 -9.04
C GLN A 605 0.16 -40.44 -7.77
N ASN A 606 -0.28 -39.18 -7.68
CA ASN A 606 0.08 -38.26 -6.57
C ASN A 606 -1.04 -38.06 -5.56
N PHE A 607 -2.32 -38.24 -5.95
CA PHE A 607 -3.49 -37.86 -5.15
C PHE A 607 -4.55 -38.95 -5.04
N LYS A 608 -4.30 -40.19 -5.51
CA LYS A 608 -5.23 -41.31 -5.31
C LYS A 608 -5.21 -41.67 -3.82
N LYS A 609 -6.31 -41.38 -3.11
CA LYS A 609 -6.60 -41.91 -1.78
C LYS A 609 -7.25 -43.29 -1.89
#